data_16732ad20b9c943881f387cd57db0fb0
#
_entry.id   16732ad20b9c943881f387cd57db0fb0
#
_cell.length_a   1.000
_cell.length_b   1.000
_cell.length_c   1.000
_cell.angle_alpha   90.00
_cell.angle_beta   90.00
_cell.angle_gamma   90.00
#
_symmetry.space_group_name_H-M   'P 1'
#
loop_
_entity.id
_entity.type
_entity.pdbx_description
1 polymer ?
#
loop_
_entity_poly.entity_id
_entity_poly.type
_entity_poly.pdbx_seq_one_letter_code
_entity_poly.pdbx_strand_id
1 'polypeptide(L)'
;EFALRHGQKPERIGLLTTGSSLLKVALHPAAAKLREAVAAIIANSLTWIDVQSLTDPINFYGSDPKKALGITAGKGPRIVRVRFRKQLGKSTYRSIKYNFFRVHRQFVYAAERRTGYSFHAILCGPQPLSEIAANGGLARRWPARKAPEGQHP
;
A
#
# COMPACT_ATOMS: atom_id res chain seq x y z
N GLU A 1 -7.10 -10.46 -12.50
CA GLU A 1 -7.92 -11.21 -13.44
C GLU A 1 -7.10 -12.30 -14.15
N PHE A 2 -5.97 -11.98 -14.79
CA PHE A 2 -5.11 -12.97 -15.47
C PHE A 2 -4.73 -14.17 -14.57
N ALA A 3 -4.24 -13.93 -13.36
CA ALA A 3 -3.84 -14.99 -12.43
C ALA A 3 -5.02 -15.90 -12.03
N LEU A 4 -6.21 -15.33 -11.82
CA LEU A 4 -7.42 -16.09 -11.51
C LEU A 4 -7.87 -16.94 -12.70
N ARG A 5 -7.79 -16.41 -13.92
CA ARG A 5 -8.11 -17.16 -15.15
C ARG A 5 -7.15 -18.35 -15.38
N HIS A 6 -5.93 -18.28 -14.83
CA HIS A 6 -4.92 -19.35 -14.92
C HIS A 6 -4.89 -20.26 -13.68
N GLY A 7 -6.00 -20.34 -12.94
CA GLY A 7 -6.18 -21.31 -11.84
C GLY A 7 -5.44 -20.96 -10.56
N GLN A 8 -4.92 -19.75 -10.41
CA GLN A 8 -4.37 -19.32 -9.13
C GLN A 8 -5.49 -19.14 -8.11
N LYS A 9 -5.30 -19.72 -6.93
CA LYS A 9 -6.27 -19.60 -5.84
C LYS A 9 -6.28 -18.16 -5.31
N PRO A 10 -7.46 -17.52 -5.10
CA PRO A 10 -7.57 -16.13 -4.63
C PRO A 10 -6.76 -15.85 -3.36
N GLU A 11 -6.70 -16.77 -2.43
CA GLU A 11 -5.96 -16.65 -1.17
C GLU A 11 -4.43 -16.56 -1.34
N ARG A 12 -3.91 -16.97 -2.51
CA ARG A 12 -2.48 -16.86 -2.87
C ARG A 12 -2.14 -15.58 -3.62
N ILE A 13 -3.15 -14.78 -3.95
CA ILE A 13 -2.97 -13.52 -4.67
C ILE A 13 -3.17 -12.38 -3.70
N GLY A 14 -2.21 -11.46 -3.68
CA GLY A 14 -2.31 -10.23 -2.92
C GLY A 14 -2.15 -9.01 -3.82
N LEU A 15 -2.85 -7.93 -3.49
CA LEU A 15 -2.75 -6.65 -4.15
C LEU A 15 -2.22 -5.61 -3.17
N LEU A 16 -1.12 -4.95 -3.52
CA LEU A 16 -0.60 -3.80 -2.81
C LEU A 16 -0.68 -2.59 -3.74
N THR A 17 -1.48 -1.60 -3.38
CA THR A 17 -1.51 -0.31 -4.06
C THR A 17 -0.93 0.77 -3.16
N THR A 18 -0.11 1.64 -3.74
CA THR A 18 0.56 2.73 -3.03
C THR A 18 0.34 4.04 -3.77
N GLY A 19 -0.21 5.03 -3.07
CA GLY A 19 -0.51 6.33 -3.69
C GLY A 19 -1.46 6.23 -4.88
N SER A 20 -2.42 5.34 -4.83
CA SER A 20 -3.26 4.99 -5.97
C SER A 20 -4.15 6.13 -6.43
N SER A 21 -4.17 6.38 -7.75
CA SER A 21 -5.13 7.23 -8.44
C SER A 21 -6.33 6.44 -8.99
N LEU A 22 -6.48 5.18 -8.61
CA LEU A 22 -7.50 4.26 -9.13
C LEU A 22 -8.87 4.90 -9.22
N LEU A 23 -9.33 5.51 -8.13
CA LEU A 23 -10.67 6.11 -8.08
C LEU A 23 -10.81 7.36 -8.94
N LYS A 24 -9.74 8.13 -9.16
CA LYS A 24 -9.79 9.26 -10.09
C LYS A 24 -10.15 8.82 -11.50
N VAL A 25 -9.67 7.62 -11.89
CA VAL A 25 -10.00 7.02 -13.19
C VAL A 25 -11.32 6.26 -13.13
N ALA A 26 -11.53 5.43 -12.11
CA ALA A 26 -12.70 4.56 -12.01
C ALA A 26 -14.04 5.33 -11.91
N LEU A 27 -14.02 6.54 -11.37
CA LEU A 27 -15.21 7.41 -11.31
C LEU A 27 -15.55 8.07 -12.66
N HIS A 28 -14.65 8.00 -13.65
CA HIS A 28 -14.95 8.49 -14.99
C HIS A 28 -16.02 7.61 -15.66
N PRO A 29 -17.05 8.18 -16.32
CA PRO A 29 -18.13 7.41 -16.94
C PRO A 29 -17.66 6.30 -17.88
N ALA A 30 -16.64 6.57 -18.71
CA ALA A 30 -16.10 5.61 -19.66
C ALA A 30 -15.26 4.46 -19.03
N ALA A 31 -15.02 4.49 -17.73
CA ALA A 31 -14.17 3.50 -17.04
C ALA A 31 -14.96 2.25 -16.54
N ALA A 32 -15.98 1.81 -17.27
CA ALA A 32 -16.83 0.67 -16.87
C ALA A 32 -15.98 -0.60 -16.62
N LYS A 33 -15.10 -0.96 -17.55
CA LYS A 33 -14.22 -2.14 -17.42
C LYS A 33 -13.32 -2.09 -16.18
N LEU A 34 -12.84 -0.90 -15.80
CA LEU A 34 -12.06 -0.75 -14.58
C LEU A 34 -12.91 -0.96 -13.33
N ARG A 35 -14.14 -0.44 -13.31
CA ARG A 35 -15.09 -0.67 -12.20
C ARG A 35 -15.41 -2.15 -12.05
N GLU A 36 -15.67 -2.85 -13.16
CA GLU A 36 -15.92 -4.30 -13.17
C GLU A 36 -14.70 -5.07 -12.63
N ALA A 37 -13.48 -4.72 -13.03
CA ALA A 37 -12.28 -5.35 -12.52
C ALA A 37 -12.08 -5.13 -11.02
N VAL A 38 -12.34 -3.91 -10.52
CA VAL A 38 -12.30 -3.61 -9.08
C VAL A 38 -13.37 -4.39 -8.32
N ALA A 39 -14.58 -4.46 -8.86
CA ALA A 39 -15.65 -5.23 -8.26
C ALA A 39 -15.31 -6.73 -8.18
N ALA A 40 -14.71 -7.29 -9.23
CA ALA A 40 -14.26 -8.67 -9.25
C ALA A 40 -13.16 -8.94 -8.20
N ILE A 41 -12.19 -8.04 -8.03
CA ILE A 41 -11.15 -8.14 -6.99
C ILE A 41 -11.80 -8.20 -5.60
N ILE A 42 -12.74 -7.30 -5.33
CA ILE A 42 -13.43 -7.20 -4.04
C ILE A 42 -14.33 -8.42 -3.79
N ALA A 43 -15.09 -8.85 -4.80
CA ALA A 43 -15.98 -10.01 -4.70
C ALA A 43 -15.23 -11.31 -4.41
N ASN A 44 -14.05 -11.49 -5.01
CA ASN A 44 -13.18 -12.65 -4.75
C ASN A 44 -12.40 -12.54 -3.42
N SER A 45 -12.63 -11.48 -2.64
CA SER A 45 -12.02 -11.27 -1.33
C SER A 45 -10.49 -11.39 -1.33
N LEU A 46 -9.84 -10.96 -2.42
CA LEU A 46 -8.38 -10.93 -2.49
C LEU A 46 -7.82 -10.08 -1.34
N THR A 47 -6.69 -10.50 -0.82
CA THR A 47 -5.96 -9.66 0.14
C THR A 47 -5.50 -8.39 -0.55
N TRP A 48 -6.05 -7.25 -0.16
CA TRP A 48 -5.71 -5.95 -0.73
C TRP A 48 -5.32 -4.96 0.36
N ILE A 49 -4.10 -4.41 0.24
CA ILE A 49 -3.63 -3.28 1.07
C ILE A 49 -3.52 -2.06 0.17
N ASP A 50 -4.15 -0.96 0.56
CA ASP A 50 -4.07 0.33 -0.12
C ASP A 50 -3.41 1.37 0.80
N VAL A 51 -2.22 1.83 0.41
CA VAL A 51 -1.41 2.77 1.19
C VAL A 51 -1.62 4.19 0.65
N GLN A 52 -2.10 5.06 1.52
CA GLN A 52 -2.44 6.44 1.18
C GLN A 52 -1.66 7.44 2.02
N SER A 53 -1.35 8.62 1.47
CA SER A 53 -0.73 9.72 2.21
C SER A 53 -1.45 11.05 1.97
N LEU A 54 -1.76 11.76 3.05
CA LEU A 54 -2.35 13.11 2.98
C LEU A 54 -1.46 14.10 2.22
N THR A 55 -0.14 13.90 2.27
CA THR A 55 0.83 14.83 1.68
C THR A 55 1.12 14.57 0.21
N ASP A 56 0.53 13.52 -0.36
CA ASP A 56 0.65 13.20 -1.77
C ASP A 56 -0.61 13.65 -2.54
N PRO A 57 -0.54 14.68 -3.38
CA PRO A 57 -1.70 15.14 -4.14
C PRO A 57 -2.09 14.21 -5.30
N ILE A 58 -1.22 13.27 -5.67
CA ILE A 58 -1.49 12.31 -6.75
C ILE A 58 -2.46 11.24 -6.26
N ASN A 59 -2.31 10.76 -5.03
CA ASN A 59 -3.21 9.75 -4.48
C ASN A 59 -4.59 10.33 -4.12
N PHE A 60 -5.60 9.47 -4.08
CA PHE A 60 -6.95 9.86 -3.68
C PHE A 60 -7.14 9.58 -2.19
N TYR A 61 -6.53 10.44 -1.36
CA TYR A 61 -6.49 10.29 0.10
C TYR A 61 -7.88 10.24 0.74
N GLY A 62 -8.03 9.35 1.73
CA GLY A 62 -9.27 9.20 2.48
C GLY A 62 -10.34 8.41 1.74
N SER A 63 -10.08 7.98 0.51
CA SER A 63 -11.02 7.22 -0.28
C SER A 63 -11.00 5.72 0.07
N ASP A 64 -12.13 5.07 -0.15
CA ASP A 64 -12.29 3.63 -0.05
C ASP A 64 -12.93 3.14 -1.36
N PRO A 65 -12.22 2.38 -2.18
CA PRO A 65 -12.72 1.91 -3.46
C PRO A 65 -14.04 1.15 -3.37
N LYS A 66 -14.23 0.32 -2.34
CA LYS A 66 -15.47 -0.42 -2.14
C LYS A 66 -16.64 0.52 -1.93
N LYS A 67 -16.48 1.52 -1.04
CA LYS A 67 -17.54 2.49 -0.73
C LYS A 67 -17.79 3.44 -1.88
N ALA A 68 -16.71 3.97 -2.49
CA ALA A 68 -16.83 4.96 -3.56
C ALA A 68 -17.49 4.41 -4.83
N LEU A 69 -17.34 3.11 -5.09
CA LEU A 69 -17.96 2.44 -6.24
C LEU A 69 -19.29 1.72 -5.90
N GLY A 70 -19.79 1.86 -4.67
CA GLY A 70 -21.06 1.26 -4.25
C GLY A 70 -21.05 -0.28 -4.23
N ILE A 71 -19.86 -0.91 -4.06
CA ILE A 71 -19.75 -2.37 -4.08
C ILE A 71 -20.19 -2.92 -2.72
N THR A 72 -21.24 -3.72 -2.70
CA THR A 72 -21.81 -4.28 -1.46
C THR A 72 -21.13 -5.60 -1.06
N ALA A 73 -20.84 -6.46 -2.02
CA ALA A 73 -20.25 -7.79 -1.77
C ALA A 73 -18.73 -7.73 -1.48
N GLY A 74 -18.21 -8.79 -0.88
CA GLY A 74 -16.78 -9.01 -0.72
C GLY A 74 -16.08 -8.12 0.30
N LYS A 75 -14.75 -8.25 0.39
CA LYS A 75 -13.89 -7.51 1.33
C LYS A 75 -13.10 -6.43 0.59
N GLY A 76 -13.31 -5.17 0.95
CA GLY A 76 -12.55 -4.04 0.42
C GLY A 76 -11.10 -4.01 0.92
N PRO A 77 -10.30 -3.06 0.41
CA PRO A 77 -8.90 -2.95 0.79
C PRO A 77 -8.71 -2.60 2.26
N ARG A 78 -7.60 -3.07 2.85
CA ARG A 78 -7.09 -2.53 4.11
C ARG A 78 -6.42 -1.20 3.84
N ILE A 79 -7.06 -0.10 4.23
CA ILE A 79 -6.51 1.25 4.05
C ILE A 79 -5.44 1.53 5.10
N VAL A 80 -4.24 1.84 4.65
CA VAL A 80 -3.09 2.22 5.49
C VAL A 80 -2.74 3.69 5.23
N ARG A 81 -2.87 4.53 6.25
CA ARG A 81 -2.56 5.95 6.12
C ARG A 81 -1.16 6.24 6.64
N VAL A 82 -0.30 6.76 5.77
CA VAL A 82 1.08 7.13 6.10
C VAL A 82 1.29 8.64 6.09
N ARG A 83 2.29 9.10 6.83
CA ARG A 83 2.68 10.51 6.87
C ARG A 83 4.17 10.61 6.59
N PHE A 84 4.56 11.05 5.40
CA PHE A 84 5.97 11.14 5.00
C PHE A 84 6.79 12.04 5.92
N ARG A 85 6.21 13.08 6.49
CA ARG A 85 6.88 13.91 7.50
C ARG A 85 7.36 13.12 8.73
N LYS A 86 6.71 12.01 9.06
CA LYS A 86 7.15 11.13 10.16
C LYS A 86 8.23 10.15 9.72
N GLN A 87 8.30 9.82 8.42
CA GLN A 87 9.22 8.86 7.85
C GLN A 87 10.57 9.48 7.46
N LEU A 88 10.58 10.77 7.18
CA LEU A 88 11.74 11.52 6.72
C LEU A 88 12.29 12.47 7.78
N GLY A 89 13.56 12.82 7.66
CA GLY A 89 14.16 13.91 8.39
C GLY A 89 13.55 15.26 8.01
N LYS A 90 13.67 16.26 8.89
CA LYS A 90 13.09 17.59 8.63
C LYS A 90 13.65 18.25 7.37
N SER A 91 14.96 18.11 7.11
CA SER A 91 15.64 18.65 5.92
C SER A 91 15.15 17.97 4.65
N THR A 92 15.17 16.65 4.61
CA THR A 92 14.70 15.86 3.45
C THR A 92 13.25 16.15 3.14
N TYR A 93 12.37 16.16 4.15
CA TYR A 93 10.97 16.48 3.92
C TYR A 93 10.78 17.90 3.37
N ARG A 94 11.52 18.90 3.86
CA ARG A 94 11.45 20.27 3.34
C ARG A 94 11.90 20.37 1.89
N SER A 95 12.91 19.61 1.47
CA SER A 95 13.45 19.63 0.09
C SER A 95 12.49 19.01 -0.93
N ILE A 96 11.57 18.13 -0.51
CA ILE A 96 10.67 17.42 -1.44
C ILE A 96 9.21 17.88 -1.38
N LYS A 97 8.76 18.48 -0.28
CA LYS A 97 7.33 18.71 0.01
C LYS A 97 6.52 19.45 -1.06
N TYR A 98 7.18 20.24 -1.91
CA TYR A 98 6.55 20.95 -3.03
C TYR A 98 6.80 20.27 -4.39
N ASN A 99 7.54 19.16 -4.43
CA ASN A 99 7.73 18.40 -5.64
C ASN A 99 6.84 17.16 -5.61
N PHE A 100 5.72 17.21 -6.30
CA PHE A 100 4.69 16.19 -6.27
C PHE A 100 5.20 14.79 -6.63
N PHE A 101 6.06 14.68 -7.65
CA PHE A 101 6.62 13.39 -8.04
C PHE A 101 7.62 12.84 -7.01
N ARG A 102 8.41 13.70 -6.37
CA ARG A 102 9.31 13.28 -5.29
C ARG A 102 8.53 12.83 -4.06
N VAL A 103 7.44 13.53 -3.71
CA VAL A 103 6.54 13.13 -2.64
C VAL A 103 5.88 11.80 -2.96
N HIS A 104 5.34 11.64 -4.17
CA HIS A 104 4.68 10.40 -4.59
C HIS A 104 5.61 9.18 -4.52
N ARG A 105 6.85 9.31 -4.96
CA ARG A 105 7.84 8.23 -4.89
C ARG A 105 8.20 7.78 -3.46
N GLN A 106 7.87 8.58 -2.43
CA GLN A 106 8.14 8.20 -1.04
C GLN A 106 7.37 6.97 -0.58
N PHE A 107 6.33 6.56 -1.27
CA PHE A 107 5.66 5.28 -0.98
C PHE A 107 6.59 4.08 -1.14
N VAL A 108 7.52 4.13 -2.08
CA VAL A 108 8.42 3.01 -2.43
C VAL A 108 9.86 3.22 -1.98
N TYR A 109 10.20 4.40 -1.48
CA TYR A 109 11.53 4.68 -0.98
C TYR A 109 11.71 4.24 0.48
N ALA A 110 12.95 3.93 0.85
CA ALA A 110 13.28 3.64 2.23
C ALA A 110 13.04 4.86 3.12
N ALA A 111 12.44 4.62 4.29
CA ALA A 111 12.24 5.65 5.29
C ALA A 111 13.53 5.91 6.07
N GLU A 112 13.87 7.17 6.32
CA GLU A 112 14.99 7.55 7.18
C GLU A 112 14.71 7.24 8.66
N ARG A 113 13.44 7.22 9.03
CA ARG A 113 12.97 6.92 10.38
C ARG A 113 12.14 5.67 10.39
N ARG A 114 12.37 4.80 11.36
CA ARG A 114 11.57 3.60 11.54
C ARG A 114 10.14 3.99 11.91
N THR A 115 9.23 3.78 10.98
CA THR A 115 7.78 3.91 11.16
C THR A 115 7.11 2.54 11.01
N GLY A 116 5.80 2.47 11.21
CA GLY A 116 5.08 1.21 10.99
C GLY A 116 5.03 0.77 9.52
N TYR A 117 5.17 1.69 8.55
CA TYR A 117 5.13 1.38 7.12
C TYR A 117 6.54 1.26 6.54
N SER A 118 6.75 0.19 5.77
CA SER A 118 7.91 -0.01 4.93
C SER A 118 7.51 -0.84 3.71
N PHE A 119 7.61 -0.25 2.51
CA PHE A 119 7.34 -0.92 1.25
C PHE A 119 8.18 -2.19 1.08
N HIS A 120 9.47 -2.09 1.35
CA HIS A 120 10.40 -3.22 1.25
C HIS A 120 10.10 -4.35 2.25
N ALA A 121 9.68 -4.00 3.48
CA ALA A 121 9.31 -5.03 4.45
C ALA A 121 8.01 -5.75 4.05
N ILE A 122 7.11 -5.08 3.35
CA ILE A 122 5.88 -5.71 2.83
C ILE A 122 6.19 -6.65 1.67
N LEU A 123 7.06 -6.24 0.73
CA LEU A 123 7.33 -7.04 -0.48
C LEU A 123 8.40 -8.12 -0.27
N CYS A 124 9.43 -7.83 0.51
CA CYS A 124 10.62 -8.69 0.66
C CYS A 124 10.68 -9.36 2.04
N GLY A 125 9.77 -9.03 2.94
CA GLY A 125 9.70 -9.62 4.26
C GLY A 125 9.13 -11.03 4.25
N PRO A 126 9.28 -11.79 5.34
CA PRO A 126 8.82 -13.17 5.44
C PRO A 126 7.31 -13.30 5.69
N GLN A 127 6.62 -12.18 5.99
CA GLN A 127 5.21 -12.22 6.32
C GLN A 127 4.34 -12.23 5.07
N PRO A 128 3.35 -13.11 4.97
CA PRO A 128 2.39 -13.06 3.87
C PRO A 128 1.53 -11.78 3.95
N LEU A 129 1.11 -11.28 2.80
CA LEU A 129 0.33 -10.04 2.71
C LEU A 129 -0.98 -10.11 3.51
N SER A 130 -1.59 -11.30 3.63
CA SER A 130 -2.79 -11.54 4.42
C SER A 130 -2.57 -11.28 5.92
N GLU A 131 -1.44 -11.71 6.46
CA GLU A 131 -1.07 -11.45 7.86
C GLU A 131 -0.80 -9.96 8.07
N ILE A 132 -0.08 -9.33 7.14
CA ILE A 132 0.18 -7.88 7.19
C ILE A 132 -1.15 -7.11 7.17
N ALA A 133 -2.09 -7.48 6.30
CA ALA A 133 -3.41 -6.86 6.23
C ALA A 133 -4.20 -7.03 7.54
N ALA A 134 -4.17 -8.21 8.16
CA ALA A 134 -4.79 -8.48 9.45
C ALA A 134 -4.17 -7.64 10.57
N ASN A 135 -2.86 -7.42 10.55
CA ASN A 135 -2.11 -6.57 11.48
C ASN A 135 -2.20 -5.06 11.18
N GLY A 136 -3.23 -4.62 10.49
CA GLY A 136 -3.44 -3.21 10.19
C GLY A 136 -2.71 -2.68 8.96
N GLY A 137 -2.15 -3.57 8.14
CA GLY A 137 -1.38 -3.20 6.94
C GLY A 137 0.08 -2.83 7.23
N LEU A 138 0.56 -3.17 8.43
CA LEU A 138 1.92 -2.86 8.86
C LEU A 138 2.70 -4.17 9.01
N ALA A 139 3.81 -4.29 8.29
CA ALA A 139 4.73 -5.41 8.46
C ALA A 139 5.32 -5.38 9.88
N ARG A 140 5.49 -6.55 10.50
CA ARG A 140 6.20 -6.65 11.78
C ARG A 140 7.62 -6.10 11.61
N ARG A 141 8.12 -5.47 12.66
CA ARG A 141 9.51 -5.03 12.68
C ARG A 141 10.43 -6.23 12.51
N TRP A 142 11.32 -6.18 11.55
CA TRP A 142 12.45 -7.09 11.51
C TRP A 142 13.23 -6.93 12.82
N PRO A 143 13.55 -8.02 13.55
CA PRO A 143 14.40 -7.91 14.73
C PRO A 143 15.69 -7.20 14.33
N ALA A 144 16.13 -6.23 15.14
CA ALA A 144 17.43 -5.61 14.91
C ALA A 144 18.48 -6.74 14.83
N ARG A 145 19.27 -6.76 13.75
CA ARG A 145 20.39 -7.67 13.64
C ARG A 145 21.25 -7.46 14.90
N LYS A 146 21.33 -8.45 15.77
CA LYS A 146 22.30 -8.42 16.88
C LYS A 146 23.65 -8.16 16.21
N ALA A 147 24.36 -7.13 16.63
CA ALA A 147 25.74 -6.95 16.22
C ALA A 147 26.47 -8.25 16.56
N PRO A 148 27.36 -8.76 15.69
CA PRO A 148 28.16 -9.91 16.04
C PRO A 148 28.91 -9.59 17.33
N GLU A 149 28.64 -10.36 18.39
CA GLU A 149 29.41 -10.32 19.61
C GLU A 149 30.86 -10.74 19.28
N GLY A 150 31.79 -9.83 19.45
CA GLY A 150 33.20 -10.15 19.38
C GLY A 150 33.91 -9.80 18.07
N GLN A 151 34.20 -8.53 17.87
CA GLN A 151 35.45 -8.08 17.24
C GLN A 151 35.79 -6.74 17.91
N HIS A 152 36.40 -6.81 19.06
CA HIS A 152 37.23 -5.73 19.54
C HIS A 152 38.65 -5.95 18.96
N PRO A 153 39.27 -4.90 18.40
CA PRO A 153 40.68 -4.97 18.00
C PRO A 153 41.58 -5.13 19.19
#